data_c9c13f2748aea77972e49b9c6d79637f
#
_entry.id   c9c13f2748aea77972e49b9c6d79637f
#
_cell.length_a   1.000
_cell.length_b   1.000
_cell.length_c   1.000
_cell.angle_alpha   90.00
_cell.angle_beta   90.00
_cell.angle_gamma   90.00
#
_symmetry.space_group_name_H-M   'P 1'
#
loop_
_entity.id
_entity.type
_entity.pdbx_description
1 polymer ?
#
loop_
_entity_poly.entity_id
_entity_poly.type
_entity_poly.pdbx_seq_one_letter_code
_entity_poly.pdbx_strand_id
1 'polypeptide(L)'
;IMIGGTGKNSYQYFKVSKRGIAIIGLQGVWVNPTNFGKTYGITNYVQKKSGSSWKTVSSSQYTTESRNYNSVYGLPAGSYRVVLKSTYQSGVIGAAYRQVAANSSYGTSKKKAKTISRKKYKKQTFLTTDSVKKEHWYKIKVSKKRTTYIDVTSLGSSGTIYCTVSGKARFKTKNIKNGTRYYLKAPKGTYYIRV
;
A
#
# COMPACT_ATOMS: atom_id res chain seq x y z
N ILE A 1 -13.51 19.18 -3.43
CA ILE A 1 -13.76 19.46 -1.99
C ILE A 1 -13.17 20.82 -1.70
N MET A 2 -13.97 21.74 -1.19
CA MET A 2 -13.47 22.98 -0.63
C MET A 2 -13.04 22.76 0.82
N ILE A 3 -11.82 23.13 1.14
CA ILE A 3 -11.34 23.17 2.52
C ILE A 3 -11.53 24.60 3.01
N GLY A 4 -12.47 24.80 3.88
CA GLY A 4 -12.76 26.12 4.48
C GLY A 4 -12.10 26.28 5.84
N GLY A 5 -11.35 27.33 6.02
CA GLY A 5 -10.84 27.80 7.31
C GLY A 5 -9.57 27.12 7.82
N THR A 6 -8.71 27.92 8.45
CA THR A 6 -7.48 27.47 9.08
C THR A 6 -7.76 26.52 10.22
N GLY A 7 -7.11 25.36 10.22
CA GLY A 7 -7.20 24.38 11.29
C GLY A 7 -8.50 23.56 11.32
N LYS A 8 -9.48 23.81 10.45
CA LYS A 8 -10.68 22.99 10.34
C LYS A 8 -10.43 21.73 9.51
N ASN A 9 -11.02 20.62 9.92
CA ASN A 9 -10.95 19.37 9.19
C ASN A 9 -12.05 19.29 8.12
N SER A 10 -11.67 18.87 6.92
CA SER A 10 -12.60 18.46 5.88
C SER A 10 -12.53 16.94 5.71
N TYR A 11 -13.64 16.32 5.34
CA TYR A 11 -13.77 14.87 5.30
C TYR A 11 -14.22 14.41 3.92
N GLN A 12 -13.47 13.44 3.36
CA GLN A 12 -13.90 12.70 2.19
C GLN A 12 -14.13 11.24 2.55
N TYR A 13 -15.36 10.78 2.37
CA TYR A 13 -15.75 9.40 2.70
C TYR A 13 -15.54 8.45 1.52
N PHE A 14 -15.12 7.22 1.82
CA PHE A 14 -14.99 6.16 0.83
C PHE A 14 -15.17 4.78 1.46
N LYS A 15 -15.46 3.79 0.63
CA LYS A 15 -15.67 2.40 1.07
C LYS A 15 -14.67 1.47 0.41
N VAL A 16 -13.98 0.68 1.20
CA VAL A 16 -13.11 -0.40 0.75
C VAL A 16 -13.94 -1.68 0.76
N SER A 17 -14.28 -2.22 -0.42
CA SER A 17 -15.12 -3.41 -0.52
C SER A 17 -14.40 -4.71 -0.16
N LYS A 18 -13.11 -4.79 -0.46
CA LYS A 18 -12.24 -5.95 -0.17
C LYS A 18 -10.88 -5.45 0.31
N ARG A 19 -10.21 -6.23 1.17
CA ARG A 19 -8.82 -5.97 1.55
C ARG A 19 -7.98 -5.63 0.32
N GLY A 20 -7.21 -4.57 0.37
CA GLY A 20 -6.38 -4.14 -0.75
C GLY A 20 -5.69 -2.81 -0.51
N ILE A 21 -5.21 -2.22 -1.58
CA ILE A 21 -4.60 -0.90 -1.57
C ILE A 21 -5.65 0.13 -1.93
N ALA A 22 -5.77 1.17 -1.12
CA ALA A 22 -6.47 2.40 -1.44
C ALA A 22 -5.44 3.45 -1.87
N ILE A 23 -5.62 4.00 -3.05
CA ILE A 23 -4.81 5.10 -3.59
C ILE A 23 -5.67 6.35 -3.55
N ILE A 24 -5.21 7.36 -2.84
CA ILE A 24 -5.89 8.64 -2.69
C ILE A 24 -5.03 9.69 -3.37
N GLY A 25 -5.51 10.20 -4.49
CA GLY A 25 -4.91 11.30 -5.21
C GLY A 25 -5.45 12.63 -4.66
N LEU A 26 -4.57 13.54 -4.36
CA LEU A 26 -4.90 14.91 -3.94
C LEU A 26 -4.31 15.88 -4.95
N GLN A 27 -5.15 16.77 -5.44
CA GLN A 27 -4.74 17.90 -6.28
C GLN A 27 -5.26 19.18 -5.64
N GLY A 28 -4.37 20.07 -5.30
CA GLY A 28 -4.71 21.35 -4.66
C GLY A 28 -4.60 22.52 -5.62
N VAL A 29 -5.57 23.42 -5.56
CA VAL A 29 -5.48 24.75 -6.15
C VAL A 29 -5.72 25.75 -5.01
N TRP A 30 -4.77 26.63 -4.83
CA TRP A 30 -4.80 27.64 -3.76
C TRP A 30 -5.12 29.00 -4.37
N VAL A 31 -6.07 29.67 -3.79
CA VAL A 31 -6.44 31.01 -4.18
C VAL A 31 -6.20 31.94 -2.99
N ASN A 32 -4.99 32.43 -2.87
CA ASN A 32 -4.74 33.59 -2.01
C ASN A 32 -3.86 34.61 -2.76
N PRO A 33 -4.44 35.72 -3.19
CA PRO A 33 -3.73 36.74 -3.95
C PRO A 33 -2.70 37.54 -3.14
N THR A 34 -2.69 37.45 -1.81
CA THR A 34 -1.87 38.32 -0.96
C THR A 34 -0.56 37.69 -0.47
N ASN A 35 -0.29 36.44 -0.78
CA ASN A 35 0.91 35.75 -0.27
C ASN A 35 1.62 34.91 -1.34
N PHE A 36 2.01 35.54 -2.45
CA PHE A 36 2.90 34.92 -3.41
C PHE A 36 4.24 34.56 -2.73
N GLY A 37 4.62 33.28 -2.76
CA GLY A 37 5.91 32.79 -2.26
C GLY A 37 5.90 31.98 -0.97
N LYS A 38 4.76 31.77 -0.32
CA LYS A 38 4.67 30.84 0.83
C LYS A 38 4.16 29.47 0.39
N THR A 39 4.86 28.44 0.80
CA THR A 39 4.45 27.05 0.56
C THR A 39 3.32 26.67 1.50
N TYR A 40 2.15 26.42 0.96
CA TYR A 40 0.98 25.97 1.71
C TYR A 40 0.87 24.47 1.63
N GLY A 41 0.39 23.85 2.69
CA GLY A 41 0.30 22.41 2.74
C GLY A 41 -0.96 21.90 3.39
N ILE A 42 -1.27 20.66 3.04
CA ILE A 42 -2.36 19.89 3.61
C ILE A 42 -1.79 18.68 4.32
N THR A 43 -2.16 18.55 5.56
CA THR A 43 -1.98 17.31 6.29
C THR A 43 -3.16 16.41 6.00
N ASN A 44 -2.91 15.18 5.59
CA ASN A 44 -3.94 14.19 5.35
C ASN A 44 -3.64 12.89 6.11
N TYR A 45 -4.68 12.23 6.56
CA TYR A 45 -4.62 10.91 7.18
C TYR A 45 -5.95 10.18 7.03
N VAL A 46 -5.93 8.86 7.22
CA VAL A 46 -7.10 8.01 7.04
C VAL A 46 -7.64 7.55 8.38
N GLN A 47 -8.97 7.61 8.51
CA GLN A 47 -9.70 7.04 9.63
C GLN A 47 -10.64 5.95 9.15
N LYS A 48 -10.80 4.91 9.96
CA LYS A 48 -11.75 3.81 9.77
C LYS A 48 -12.94 3.99 10.71
N LYS A 49 -14.16 3.76 10.20
CA LYS A 49 -15.36 3.71 11.02
C LYS A 49 -15.36 2.49 11.93
N SER A 50 -15.64 2.68 13.21
CA SER A 50 -15.71 1.64 14.24
C SER A 50 -16.92 1.93 15.14
N GLY A 51 -18.05 1.29 14.87
CA GLY A 51 -19.34 1.65 15.47
C GLY A 51 -19.74 3.07 15.11
N SER A 52 -20.04 3.90 16.10
CA SER A 52 -20.35 5.33 15.96
C SER A 52 -19.10 6.22 15.82
N SER A 53 -17.91 5.72 16.12
CA SER A 53 -16.66 6.49 16.17
C SER A 53 -15.78 6.31 14.95
N TRP A 54 -14.74 7.16 14.83
CA TRP A 54 -13.72 7.10 13.79
C TRP A 54 -12.35 6.94 14.43
N LYS A 55 -11.61 5.87 14.02
CA LYS A 55 -10.27 5.57 14.52
C LYS A 55 -9.23 5.84 13.45
N THR A 56 -8.18 6.57 13.77
CA THR A 56 -7.04 6.81 12.87
C THR A 56 -6.29 5.51 12.61
N VAL A 57 -6.04 5.21 11.34
CA VAL A 57 -5.39 3.97 10.88
C VAL A 57 -4.15 4.20 10.03
N SER A 58 -3.75 5.44 9.84
CA SER A 58 -2.54 5.82 9.12
C SER A 58 -1.78 6.92 9.83
N SER A 59 -0.48 7.04 9.57
CA SER A 59 0.27 8.26 9.88
C SER A 59 -0.25 9.42 9.05
N SER A 60 -0.02 10.64 9.53
CA SER A 60 -0.28 11.86 8.76
C SER A 60 0.74 11.99 7.62
N GLN A 61 0.28 12.47 6.49
CA GLN A 61 1.11 12.82 5.35
C GLN A 61 0.89 14.30 5.03
N TYR A 62 1.94 14.97 4.62
CA TYR A 62 1.91 16.38 4.25
C TYR A 62 2.06 16.54 2.75
N THR A 63 1.21 17.36 2.15
CA THR A 63 1.20 17.61 0.71
C THR A 63 1.26 19.10 0.48
N THR A 64 2.16 19.54 -0.38
CA THR A 64 2.32 20.94 -0.77
C THR A 64 1.63 21.24 -2.11
N GLU A 65 1.44 22.52 -2.38
CA GLU A 65 0.66 23.10 -3.46
C GLU A 65 1.04 22.65 -4.89
N SER A 66 2.29 22.36 -5.15
CA SER A 66 2.82 22.21 -6.51
C SER A 66 2.80 20.79 -7.07
N ARG A 67 2.20 19.81 -6.38
CA ARG A 67 2.28 18.41 -6.82
C ARG A 67 0.98 17.65 -6.67
N ASN A 68 0.60 16.95 -7.72
CA ASN A 68 -0.35 15.84 -7.61
C ASN A 68 0.27 14.77 -6.70
N TYR A 69 -0.34 14.53 -5.55
CA TYR A 69 0.17 13.61 -4.56
C TYR A 69 -0.72 12.39 -4.46
N ASN A 70 -0.13 11.21 -4.61
CA ASN A 70 -0.82 9.95 -4.39
C ASN A 70 -0.38 9.33 -3.07
N SER A 71 -1.30 9.28 -2.11
CA SER A 71 -1.12 8.53 -0.88
C SER A 71 -1.62 7.10 -1.03
N VAL A 72 -0.83 6.13 -0.60
CA VAL A 72 -1.14 4.70 -0.73
C VAL A 72 -1.32 4.06 0.63
N TYR A 73 -2.47 3.45 0.86
CA TYR A 73 -2.82 2.80 2.12
C TYR A 73 -3.25 1.36 1.90
N GLY A 74 -2.65 0.42 2.64
CA GLY A 74 -3.13 -0.96 2.73
C GLY A 74 -4.28 -1.04 3.73
N LEU A 75 -5.51 -1.33 3.27
CA LEU A 75 -6.70 -1.29 4.13
C LEU A 75 -7.50 -2.60 4.06
N PRO A 76 -8.04 -3.10 5.19
CA PRO A 76 -9.09 -4.12 5.19
C PRO A 76 -10.40 -3.57 4.63
N ALA A 77 -11.37 -4.42 4.34
CA ALA A 77 -12.71 -3.99 3.99
C ALA A 77 -13.32 -3.12 5.12
N GLY A 78 -14.10 -2.12 4.74
CA GLY A 78 -14.72 -1.20 5.68
C GLY A 78 -15.06 0.17 5.12
N SER A 79 -15.66 1.01 5.96
CA SER A 79 -15.95 2.41 5.66
C SER A 79 -14.84 3.29 6.23
N TYR A 80 -14.41 4.25 5.45
CA TYR A 80 -13.27 5.11 5.73
C TYR A 80 -13.58 6.57 5.42
N ARG A 81 -12.78 7.45 5.99
CA ARG A 81 -12.70 8.84 5.56
C ARG A 81 -11.23 9.28 5.49
N VAL A 82 -10.92 10.10 4.53
CA VAL A 82 -9.71 10.92 4.53
C VAL A 82 -10.03 12.17 5.33
N VAL A 83 -9.19 12.50 6.27
CA VAL A 83 -9.22 13.77 6.98
C VAL A 83 -8.20 14.68 6.31
N LEU A 84 -8.63 15.84 5.89
CA LEU A 84 -7.82 16.86 5.25
C LEU A 84 -7.80 18.07 6.17
N LYS A 85 -6.62 18.49 6.59
CA LYS A 85 -6.41 19.66 7.43
C LYS A 85 -5.50 20.62 6.70
N SER A 86 -6.02 21.80 6.37
CA SER A 86 -5.24 22.89 5.78
C SER A 86 -4.64 23.76 6.88
N THR A 87 -3.44 24.27 6.61
CA THR A 87 -2.82 25.32 7.43
C THR A 87 -3.24 26.71 6.96
N TYR A 88 -4.06 26.80 5.91
CA TYR A 88 -4.48 28.07 5.31
C TYR A 88 -5.99 28.18 5.06
N GLN A 89 -6.47 29.43 4.86
CA GLN A 89 -7.89 29.77 4.93
C GLN A 89 -8.75 29.35 3.74
N SER A 90 -8.19 29.17 2.55
CA SER A 90 -8.99 28.85 1.35
C SER A 90 -8.23 28.00 0.35
N GLY A 91 -8.84 26.95 -0.13
CA GLY A 91 -8.29 26.11 -1.19
C GLY A 91 -9.32 25.13 -1.72
N VAL A 92 -9.20 24.80 -2.99
CA VAL A 92 -9.97 23.71 -3.63
C VAL A 92 -9.06 22.51 -3.74
N ILE A 93 -9.51 21.35 -3.23
CA ILE A 93 -8.82 20.09 -3.41
C ILE A 93 -9.71 19.15 -4.20
N GLY A 94 -9.17 18.66 -5.30
CA GLY A 94 -9.65 17.46 -5.96
C GLY A 94 -9.15 16.24 -5.18
N ALA A 95 -10.05 15.37 -4.76
CA ALA A 95 -9.68 14.07 -4.19
C ALA A 95 -10.22 12.95 -5.07
N ALA A 96 -9.33 12.08 -5.53
CA ALA A 96 -9.68 10.90 -6.27
C ALA A 96 -9.34 9.65 -5.47
N TYR A 97 -10.18 8.63 -5.59
CA TYR A 97 -10.01 7.34 -4.92
C TYR A 97 -9.96 6.21 -5.93
N ARG A 98 -8.96 5.36 -5.79
CA ARG A 98 -8.83 4.12 -6.55
C ARG A 98 -8.49 2.96 -5.62
N GLN A 99 -9.15 1.82 -5.82
CA GLN A 99 -8.86 0.58 -5.09
C GLN A 99 -8.21 -0.47 -5.98
N VAL A 100 -7.16 -1.12 -5.44
CA VAL A 100 -6.60 -2.36 -6.00
C VAL A 100 -6.80 -3.47 -4.97
N ALA A 101 -7.76 -4.35 -5.23
CA ALA A 101 -8.11 -5.41 -4.30
C ALA A 101 -7.03 -6.52 -4.25
N ALA A 102 -6.75 -7.04 -3.07
CA ALA A 102 -6.04 -8.30 -2.88
C ALA A 102 -6.98 -9.46 -3.28
N ASN A 103 -6.48 -10.40 -4.06
CA ASN A 103 -7.28 -11.48 -4.63
C ASN A 103 -6.98 -12.87 -4.05
N SER A 104 -6.11 -12.96 -3.09
CA SER A 104 -5.66 -14.25 -2.59
C SER A 104 -5.28 -14.23 -1.11
N SER A 105 -5.24 -15.41 -0.51
CA SER A 105 -4.74 -15.59 0.86
C SER A 105 -3.22 -15.75 0.88
N TYR A 106 -2.60 -15.49 2.01
CA TYR A 106 -1.19 -15.74 2.30
C TYR A 106 -1.05 -16.65 3.52
N GLY A 107 0.11 -17.28 3.68
CA GLY A 107 0.47 -17.99 4.89
C GLY A 107 1.09 -17.04 5.92
N THR A 108 0.82 -17.25 7.19
CA THR A 108 1.40 -16.48 8.31
C THR A 108 2.71 -17.07 8.82
N SER A 109 3.13 -18.21 8.28
CA SER A 109 4.40 -18.88 8.62
C SER A 109 4.80 -19.85 7.49
N LYS A 110 6.03 -20.36 7.54
CA LYS A 110 6.53 -21.36 6.58
C LYS A 110 5.63 -22.62 6.53
N LYS A 111 5.17 -23.11 7.70
CA LYS A 111 4.26 -24.26 7.78
C LYS A 111 2.91 -23.98 7.11
N LYS A 112 2.40 -22.77 7.24
CA LYS A 112 1.11 -22.31 6.67
C LYS A 112 1.24 -21.70 5.28
N ALA A 113 2.40 -21.80 4.63
CA ALA A 113 2.67 -21.21 3.33
C ALA A 113 1.65 -21.59 2.27
N LYS A 114 1.10 -20.61 1.55
CA LYS A 114 0.10 -20.84 0.49
C LYS A 114 0.77 -21.17 -0.83
N THR A 115 0.24 -22.17 -1.53
CA THR A 115 0.80 -22.61 -2.81
C THR A 115 0.54 -21.57 -3.91
N ILE A 116 1.57 -21.25 -4.67
CA ILE A 116 1.46 -20.52 -5.94
C ILE A 116 1.61 -21.56 -7.06
N SER A 117 0.57 -21.70 -7.87
CA SER A 117 0.59 -22.54 -9.06
C SER A 117 1.36 -21.85 -10.19
N ARG A 118 1.90 -22.65 -11.11
CA ARG A 118 2.65 -22.17 -12.28
C ARG A 118 1.78 -21.18 -13.08
N LYS A 119 2.39 -20.09 -13.57
CA LYS A 119 1.75 -19.03 -14.35
C LYS A 119 0.58 -18.30 -13.65
N LYS A 120 0.47 -18.41 -12.30
CA LYS A 120 -0.55 -17.71 -11.51
C LYS A 120 0.08 -16.65 -10.62
N TYR A 121 -0.65 -15.56 -10.44
CA TYR A 121 -0.27 -14.47 -9.55
C TYR A 121 -1.05 -14.54 -8.23
N LYS A 122 -0.38 -14.16 -7.16
CA LYS A 122 -0.97 -13.90 -5.85
C LYS A 122 -0.86 -12.41 -5.56
N LYS A 123 -1.99 -11.70 -5.54
CA LYS A 123 -2.05 -10.29 -5.17
C LYS A 123 -2.38 -10.19 -3.70
N GLN A 124 -1.49 -9.58 -2.94
CA GLN A 124 -1.65 -9.35 -1.52
C GLN A 124 -1.29 -7.91 -1.17
N THR A 125 -1.70 -7.47 0.01
CA THR A 125 -1.31 -6.19 0.56
C THR A 125 -0.89 -6.33 2.01
N PHE A 126 0.16 -5.62 2.39
CA PHE A 126 0.42 -5.29 3.79
C PHE A 126 -0.53 -4.16 4.18
N LEU A 127 -1.12 -4.27 5.36
CA LEU A 127 -1.99 -3.20 5.86
C LEU A 127 -1.15 -2.07 6.43
N THR A 128 -1.64 -0.86 6.34
CA THR A 128 -0.99 0.31 6.96
C THR A 128 -0.80 0.14 8.47
N THR A 129 -1.67 -0.67 9.10
CA THR A 129 -1.60 -1.02 10.52
C THR A 129 -0.80 -2.29 10.82
N ASP A 130 -0.28 -2.97 9.81
CA ASP A 130 0.56 -4.16 10.04
C ASP A 130 1.91 -3.74 10.64
N SER A 131 2.47 -4.60 11.51
CA SER A 131 3.83 -4.46 12.00
C SER A 131 4.83 -4.55 10.84
N VAL A 132 5.95 -3.84 10.95
CA VAL A 132 7.08 -3.94 10.01
C VAL A 132 7.68 -5.35 9.91
N LYS A 133 7.40 -6.20 10.91
CA LYS A 133 7.80 -7.62 10.93
C LYS A 133 6.76 -8.54 10.28
N LYS A 134 5.68 -8.01 9.72
CA LYS A 134 4.63 -8.81 9.08
C LYS A 134 5.20 -9.53 7.86
N GLU A 135 4.92 -10.82 7.78
CA GLU A 135 5.41 -11.68 6.70
C GLU A 135 4.26 -12.38 5.97
N HIS A 136 4.39 -12.50 4.66
CA HIS A 136 3.52 -13.30 3.82
C HIS A 136 4.29 -14.48 3.26
N TRP A 137 3.83 -15.70 3.57
CA TRP A 137 4.48 -16.93 3.20
C TRP A 137 3.78 -17.68 2.06
N TYR A 138 4.57 -18.02 1.06
CA TYR A 138 4.14 -18.80 -0.09
C TYR A 138 5.07 -19.98 -0.33
N LYS A 139 4.59 -20.97 -1.10
CA LYS A 139 5.42 -22.10 -1.58
C LYS A 139 5.13 -22.40 -3.03
N ILE A 140 6.15 -22.87 -3.73
CA ILE A 140 6.08 -23.43 -5.08
C ILE A 140 6.64 -24.85 -5.07
N LYS A 141 6.07 -25.73 -5.90
CA LYS A 141 6.60 -27.08 -6.15
C LYS A 141 7.28 -27.11 -7.51
N VAL A 142 8.52 -27.56 -7.55
CA VAL A 142 9.29 -27.81 -8.76
C VAL A 142 9.38 -29.31 -8.96
N SER A 143 8.71 -29.85 -9.98
CA SER A 143 8.57 -31.30 -10.21
C SER A 143 9.82 -31.92 -10.82
N LYS A 144 10.62 -31.18 -11.58
CA LYS A 144 11.87 -31.62 -12.19
C LYS A 144 12.89 -30.47 -12.21
N LYS A 145 14.19 -30.78 -12.31
CA LYS A 145 15.26 -29.76 -12.42
C LYS A 145 14.96 -28.81 -13.57
N ARG A 146 14.92 -27.50 -13.28
CA ARG A 146 14.68 -26.43 -14.29
C ARG A 146 15.06 -25.06 -13.77
N THR A 147 15.22 -24.13 -14.69
CA THR A 147 15.23 -22.71 -14.35
C THR A 147 13.81 -22.26 -14.03
N THR A 148 13.60 -21.68 -12.87
CA THR A 148 12.31 -21.17 -12.39
C THR A 148 12.44 -19.66 -12.19
N TYR A 149 11.44 -18.93 -12.68
CA TYR A 149 11.35 -17.48 -12.49
C TYR A 149 10.33 -17.18 -11.40
N ILE A 150 10.70 -16.29 -10.50
CA ILE A 150 9.80 -15.77 -9.47
C ILE A 150 9.76 -14.26 -9.64
N ASP A 151 8.64 -13.75 -10.12
CA ASP A 151 8.42 -12.33 -10.28
C ASP A 151 7.71 -11.79 -9.04
N VAL A 152 8.29 -10.77 -8.44
CA VAL A 152 7.70 -10.04 -7.32
C VAL A 152 7.60 -8.58 -7.70
N THR A 153 6.39 -8.04 -7.67
CA THR A 153 6.12 -6.63 -8.00
C THR A 153 5.44 -5.97 -6.82
N SER A 154 5.93 -4.83 -6.41
CA SER A 154 5.26 -3.96 -5.44
C SER A 154 4.54 -2.83 -6.16
N LEU A 155 3.34 -2.51 -5.69
CA LEU A 155 2.56 -1.37 -6.14
C LEU A 155 2.50 -0.35 -4.99
N GLY A 156 3.12 0.79 -5.20
CA GLY A 156 3.05 1.95 -4.32
C GLY A 156 3.40 1.62 -2.86
N SER A 157 4.64 1.71 -2.49
CA SER A 157 5.03 1.61 -1.10
C SER A 157 5.92 2.79 -0.73
N SER A 158 5.66 3.38 0.41
CA SER A 158 6.59 4.28 1.09
C SER A 158 7.70 3.51 1.83
N GLY A 159 7.59 2.18 1.88
CA GLY A 159 8.50 1.29 2.61
C GLY A 159 9.26 0.32 1.72
N THR A 160 10.18 -0.40 2.34
CA THR A 160 10.98 -1.44 1.71
C THR A 160 10.27 -2.79 1.85
N ILE A 161 10.10 -3.50 0.74
CA ILE A 161 9.61 -4.87 0.71
C ILE A 161 10.79 -5.80 0.44
N TYR A 162 10.93 -6.82 1.28
CA TYR A 162 11.96 -7.83 1.14
C TYR A 162 11.36 -9.15 0.64
N CYS A 163 12.09 -9.85 -0.22
CA CYS A 163 11.73 -11.20 -0.64
C CYS A 163 12.90 -12.15 -0.41
N THR A 164 12.63 -13.27 0.24
CA THR A 164 13.61 -14.33 0.46
C THR A 164 13.05 -15.63 -0.11
N VAL A 165 13.87 -16.37 -0.83
CA VAL A 165 13.53 -17.72 -1.30
C VAL A 165 14.44 -18.73 -0.60
N SER A 166 13.85 -19.77 -0.04
CA SER A 166 14.54 -20.84 0.67
C SER A 166 14.09 -22.24 0.19
N GLY A 167 14.97 -23.22 0.33
CA GLY A 167 14.77 -24.60 -0.10
C GLY A 167 16.12 -25.21 -0.46
N LYS A 168 16.16 -26.15 -1.41
CA LYS A 168 17.41 -26.76 -1.92
C LYS A 168 18.31 -25.75 -2.65
N ALA A 169 17.74 -24.63 -3.12
CA ALA A 169 18.48 -23.46 -3.60
C ALA A 169 17.97 -22.23 -2.85
N ARG A 170 18.85 -21.26 -2.61
CA ARG A 170 18.57 -20.09 -1.78
C ARG A 170 18.89 -18.82 -2.56
N PHE A 171 18.08 -17.79 -2.35
CA PHE A 171 18.41 -16.42 -2.67
C PHE A 171 18.69 -15.63 -1.41
N LYS A 172 19.63 -14.69 -1.51
CA LYS A 172 19.75 -13.64 -0.50
C LYS A 172 18.50 -12.77 -0.52
N THR A 173 18.11 -12.27 0.64
CA THR A 173 17.04 -11.27 0.75
C THR A 173 17.37 -10.06 -0.12
N LYS A 174 16.44 -9.63 -0.93
CA LYS A 174 16.58 -8.44 -1.78
C LYS A 174 15.45 -7.46 -1.48
N ASN A 175 15.79 -6.19 -1.54
CA ASN A 175 14.81 -5.11 -1.53
C ASN A 175 14.08 -5.06 -2.88
N ILE A 176 12.74 -5.05 -2.84
CA ILE A 176 11.90 -4.97 -4.03
C ILE A 176 11.38 -3.54 -4.13
N LYS A 177 11.92 -2.75 -5.06
CA LYS A 177 11.45 -1.38 -5.29
C LYS A 177 10.35 -1.30 -6.35
N ASN A 178 10.54 -1.80 -7.56
CA ASN A 178 9.61 -1.64 -8.68
C ASN A 178 9.32 -2.94 -9.43
N GLY A 179 9.52 -4.05 -8.77
CA GLY A 179 9.47 -5.36 -9.38
C GLY A 179 10.86 -5.95 -9.54
N THR A 180 10.97 -7.22 -9.21
CA THR A 180 12.22 -7.95 -9.29
C THR A 180 11.94 -9.35 -9.81
N ARG A 181 12.71 -9.78 -10.79
CA ARG A 181 12.70 -11.17 -11.25
C ARG A 181 13.87 -11.92 -10.62
N TYR A 182 13.54 -13.03 -9.96
CA TYR A 182 14.50 -13.97 -9.42
C TYR A 182 14.64 -15.16 -10.35
N TYR A 183 15.88 -15.50 -10.67
CA TYR A 183 16.22 -16.69 -11.45
C TYR A 183 16.71 -17.78 -10.51
N LEU A 184 16.07 -18.93 -10.54
CA LEU A 184 16.36 -20.06 -9.67
C LEU A 184 16.67 -21.29 -10.52
N LYS A 185 17.92 -21.74 -10.55
CA LYS A 185 18.26 -23.08 -11.01
C LYS A 185 17.80 -24.07 -9.94
N ALA A 186 16.55 -24.55 -10.07
CA ALA A 186 15.87 -25.29 -9.03
C ALA A 186 15.92 -26.80 -9.30
N PRO A 187 16.58 -27.61 -8.45
CA PRO A 187 16.34 -29.04 -8.37
C PRO A 187 14.87 -29.35 -8.04
N LYS A 188 14.41 -30.58 -8.28
CA LYS A 188 13.12 -31.07 -7.83
C LYS A 188 12.94 -30.81 -6.32
N GLY A 189 11.85 -30.17 -5.91
CA GLY A 189 11.63 -29.86 -4.51
C GLY A 189 10.55 -28.81 -4.26
N THR A 190 10.36 -28.50 -2.98
CA THR A 190 9.49 -27.43 -2.52
C THR A 190 10.35 -26.22 -2.11
N TYR A 191 9.96 -25.05 -2.59
CA TYR A 191 10.62 -23.78 -2.30
C TYR A 191 9.65 -22.85 -1.60
N TYR A 192 10.14 -22.13 -0.61
CA TYR A 192 9.35 -21.21 0.19
C TYR A 192 9.77 -19.78 -0.13
N ILE A 193 8.78 -18.95 -0.33
CA ILE A 193 8.93 -17.53 -0.64
C ILE A 193 8.35 -16.75 0.55
N ARG A 194 9.18 -15.93 1.15
CA ARG A 194 8.81 -15.01 2.24
C ARG A 194 8.89 -13.58 1.71
N VAL A 195 7.83 -12.86 1.82
CA VAL A 195 7.72 -11.44 1.50
C VAL A 195 7.34 -10.67 2.74
#